data_994c2d7f124055d34afded06d9fba8c2
#
_entry.id   994c2d7f124055d34afded06d9fba8c2
#
_cell.length_a   1.000
_cell.length_b   1.000
_cell.length_c   1.000
_cell.angle_alpha   90.00
_cell.angle_beta   90.00
_cell.angle_gamma   90.00
#
_symmetry.space_group_name_H-M   'P 1'
#
loop_
_entity.id
_entity.type
_entity.pdbx_description
1 polymer ?
#
loop_
_entity_poly.entity_id
_entity_poly.type
_entity_poly.pdbx_seq_one_letter_code
_entity_poly.pdbx_strand_id
1 'polypeptide(L)'
;MQAEQILAKYLKDNSKDLEAIEYYGDAFGFQEKWDPAIIEYKKLVEAKPKEANYHYKYGGVLAMKALQVNKLKALSLISDVKEAFLTAAQLDKNHIDTRWALVELYMQLPGIIGGSKSTSLKYANELEVISKVDGYLAKGYIYEYDDEPALAEKYYKMAITEGGSITCFEKLSSFYENNNEPEKAMATIQASQAKHQRNALHYQIGKVAAEYNIQLDKGAKCLFTYIENYSPKDGVPKAWAHYRLAQIFKHQSNKVNALKHIDLAISELPKIEVFKTEKERILNL
;
A
#
# COMPACT_ATOMS: atom_id res chain seq x y z
N MET A 1 4.82 -1.41 20.41
CA MET A 1 5.06 -1.25 21.86
C MET A 1 5.92 -2.37 22.45
N GLN A 2 5.57 -3.66 22.35
CA GLN A 2 6.38 -4.73 22.98
C GLN A 2 7.80 -4.85 22.39
N ALA A 3 7.95 -4.86 21.05
CA ALA A 3 9.27 -4.91 20.39
C ALA A 3 10.16 -3.72 20.77
N GLU A 4 9.60 -2.51 20.81
CA GLU A 4 10.30 -1.30 21.24
C GLU A 4 10.88 -1.43 22.66
N GLN A 5 10.10 -1.93 23.61
CA GLN A 5 10.55 -2.11 25.00
C GLN A 5 11.65 -3.17 25.12
N ILE A 6 11.54 -4.28 24.39
CA ILE A 6 12.54 -5.35 24.37
C ILE A 6 13.86 -4.83 23.80
N LEU A 7 13.81 -4.17 22.64
CA LEU A 7 14.99 -3.62 21.98
C LEU A 7 15.64 -2.50 22.78
N ALA A 8 14.83 -1.60 23.38
CA ALA A 8 15.36 -0.57 24.27
C ALA A 8 16.13 -1.14 25.48
N LYS A 9 15.64 -2.24 26.05
CA LYS A 9 16.33 -2.93 27.15
C LYS A 9 17.62 -3.60 26.66
N TYR A 10 17.57 -4.31 25.56
CA TYR A 10 18.72 -5.01 24.98
C TYR A 10 19.86 -4.05 24.60
N LEU A 11 19.53 -2.93 23.98
CA LEU A 11 20.51 -1.93 23.52
C LEU A 11 21.21 -1.17 24.65
N LYS A 12 20.70 -1.22 25.91
CA LYS A 12 21.42 -0.66 27.07
C LYS A 12 22.77 -1.34 27.28
N ASP A 13 22.79 -2.66 27.11
CA ASP A 13 23.99 -3.47 27.32
C ASP A 13 24.74 -3.75 26.00
N ASN A 14 24.07 -3.58 24.85
CA ASN A 14 24.56 -3.92 23.51
C ASN A 14 24.45 -2.71 22.55
N SER A 15 24.89 -1.54 22.98
CA SER A 15 24.67 -0.26 22.28
C SER A 15 25.29 -0.14 20.87
N LYS A 16 26.17 -1.08 20.48
CA LYS A 16 26.84 -1.13 19.17
C LYS A 16 26.32 -2.25 18.27
N ASP A 17 25.30 -2.99 18.70
CA ASP A 17 24.66 -4.02 17.89
C ASP A 17 23.81 -3.36 16.78
N LEU A 18 24.37 -3.33 15.56
CA LEU A 18 23.75 -2.64 14.43
C LEU A 18 22.44 -3.30 13.98
N GLU A 19 22.31 -4.61 14.10
CA GLU A 19 21.08 -5.31 13.77
C GLU A 19 19.97 -4.95 14.76
N ALA A 20 20.27 -4.92 16.04
CA ALA A 20 19.33 -4.48 17.07
C ALA A 20 18.94 -3.00 16.92
N ILE A 21 19.89 -2.12 16.53
CA ILE A 21 19.61 -0.71 16.22
C ILE A 21 18.68 -0.60 15.00
N GLU A 22 18.89 -1.40 13.96
CA GLU A 22 18.04 -1.44 12.78
C GLU A 22 16.61 -1.85 13.14
N TYR A 23 16.41 -2.95 13.86
CA TYR A 23 15.10 -3.37 14.34
C TYR A 23 14.44 -2.33 15.25
N TYR A 24 15.24 -1.59 16.02
CA TYR A 24 14.70 -0.54 16.88
C TYR A 24 14.20 0.66 16.07
N GLY A 25 14.93 1.04 15.03
CA GLY A 25 14.47 2.00 14.03
C GLY A 25 13.19 1.55 13.32
N ASP A 26 13.14 0.26 12.89
CA ASP A 26 11.95 -0.33 12.27
C ASP A 26 10.75 -0.30 13.24
N ALA A 27 10.96 -0.64 14.52
CA ALA A 27 9.91 -0.61 15.54
C ALA A 27 9.34 0.80 15.78
N PHE A 28 10.13 1.84 15.64
CA PHE A 28 9.66 3.22 15.65
C PHE A 28 8.93 3.57 14.36
N GLY A 29 9.45 3.18 13.20
CA GLY A 29 8.83 3.40 11.89
C GLY A 29 7.42 2.82 11.81
N PHE A 30 7.23 1.56 12.25
CA PHE A 30 5.90 0.92 12.31
C PHE A 30 4.90 1.63 13.24
N GLN A 31 5.38 2.43 14.17
CA GLN A 31 4.54 3.24 15.07
C GLN A 31 4.44 4.70 14.61
N GLU A 32 4.95 5.04 13.42
CA GLU A 32 5.01 6.39 12.88
C GLU A 32 5.76 7.39 13.79
N LYS A 33 6.65 6.88 14.63
CA LYS A 33 7.53 7.67 15.49
C LYS A 33 8.78 8.07 14.71
N TRP A 34 8.64 9.01 13.79
CA TRP A 34 9.70 9.33 12.83
C TRP A 34 10.97 9.90 13.44
N ASP A 35 10.87 10.79 14.46
CA ASP A 35 12.04 11.41 15.08
C ASP A 35 12.97 10.37 15.74
N PRO A 36 12.51 9.46 16.60
CA PRO A 36 13.38 8.42 17.12
C PRO A 36 13.86 7.45 16.01
N ALA A 37 13.06 7.13 14.99
CA ALA A 37 13.50 6.31 13.88
C ALA A 37 14.68 6.95 13.13
N ILE A 38 14.60 8.25 12.85
CA ILE A 38 15.68 9.03 12.21
C ILE A 38 16.98 8.94 13.03
N ILE A 39 16.90 9.05 14.35
CA ILE A 39 18.06 8.94 15.25
C ILE A 39 18.73 7.57 15.10
N GLU A 40 17.97 6.50 15.12
CA GLU A 40 18.52 5.15 15.05
C GLU A 40 19.13 4.85 13.66
N TYR A 41 18.45 5.20 12.58
CA TYR A 41 19.02 4.99 11.25
C TYR A 41 20.21 5.88 10.95
N LYS A 42 20.28 7.08 11.53
CA LYS A 42 21.47 7.92 11.43
C LYS A 42 22.70 7.25 12.06
N LYS A 43 22.56 6.60 13.23
CA LYS A 43 23.64 5.79 13.84
C LYS A 43 24.13 4.69 12.90
N LEU A 44 23.22 4.02 12.17
CA LEU A 44 23.59 2.97 11.22
C LEU A 44 24.38 3.52 10.03
N VAL A 45 23.94 4.65 9.45
CA VAL A 45 24.68 5.34 8.37
C VAL A 45 26.06 5.78 8.84
N GLU A 46 26.19 6.33 10.05
CA GLU A 46 27.46 6.74 10.63
C GLU A 46 28.39 5.54 10.89
N ALA A 47 27.84 4.41 11.36
CA ALA A 47 28.62 3.21 11.65
C ALA A 47 29.07 2.46 10.38
N LYS A 48 28.23 2.42 9.34
CA LYS A 48 28.52 1.76 8.06
C LYS A 48 28.11 2.65 6.88
N PRO A 49 28.87 3.68 6.56
CA PRO A 49 28.51 4.67 5.53
C PRO A 49 28.49 4.13 4.09
N LYS A 50 28.94 2.89 3.87
CA LYS A 50 28.90 2.21 2.55
C LYS A 50 27.77 1.18 2.44
N GLU A 51 26.88 1.10 3.42
CA GLU A 51 25.77 0.18 3.41
C GLU A 51 24.53 0.85 2.79
N ALA A 52 24.18 0.45 1.57
CA ALA A 52 23.11 1.06 0.78
C ALA A 52 21.75 1.02 1.51
N ASN A 53 21.43 -0.11 2.15
CA ASN A 53 20.14 -0.28 2.85
C ASN A 53 19.98 0.71 4.00
N TYR A 54 21.05 1.07 4.69
CA TYR A 54 20.99 2.05 5.79
C TYR A 54 20.67 3.46 5.30
N HIS A 55 21.28 3.87 4.18
CA HIS A 55 20.92 5.14 3.53
C HIS A 55 19.48 5.13 3.01
N TYR A 56 19.03 4.03 2.43
CA TYR A 56 17.65 3.87 1.99
C TYR A 56 16.66 4.02 3.16
N LYS A 57 16.86 3.29 4.25
CA LYS A 57 15.99 3.37 5.44
C LYS A 57 16.02 4.77 6.07
N TYR A 58 17.19 5.39 6.16
CA TYR A 58 17.33 6.76 6.66
C TYR A 58 16.57 7.76 5.79
N GLY A 59 16.74 7.70 4.47
CA GLY A 59 16.00 8.53 3.52
C GLY A 59 14.49 8.30 3.61
N GLY A 60 14.06 7.06 3.78
CA GLY A 60 12.66 6.68 3.93
C GLY A 60 11.98 7.33 5.13
N VAL A 61 12.58 7.26 6.31
CA VAL A 61 11.99 7.89 7.52
C VAL A 61 12.02 9.41 7.46
N LEU A 62 13.03 10.01 6.82
CA LEU A 62 13.05 11.46 6.55
C LEU A 62 11.91 11.86 5.61
N ALA A 63 11.67 11.10 4.56
CA ALA A 63 10.57 11.32 3.62
C ALA A 63 9.21 11.22 4.33
N MET A 64 8.98 10.17 5.13
CA MET A 64 7.75 10.01 5.90
C MET A 64 7.53 11.15 6.88
N LYS A 65 8.58 11.63 7.56
CA LYS A 65 8.50 12.82 8.40
C LYS A 65 8.15 14.07 7.60
N ALA A 66 8.73 14.23 6.40
CA ALA A 66 8.45 15.38 5.54
C ALA A 66 6.96 15.49 5.17
N LEU A 67 6.27 14.34 5.02
CA LEU A 67 4.81 14.31 4.74
C LEU A 67 3.95 14.76 5.93
N GLN A 68 4.46 14.68 7.16
CA GLN A 68 3.70 15.02 8.37
C GLN A 68 3.96 16.43 8.93
N VAL A 69 4.99 17.10 8.47
CA VAL A 69 5.35 18.44 8.94
C VAL A 69 4.82 19.54 8.00
N ASN A 70 4.87 20.80 8.46
CA ASN A 70 4.50 21.91 7.59
C ASN A 70 5.49 22.08 6.41
N LYS A 71 5.03 22.77 5.35
CA LYS A 71 5.77 22.93 4.09
C LYS A 71 7.21 23.44 4.26
N LEU A 72 7.46 24.37 5.18
CA LEU A 72 8.81 24.93 5.40
C LEU A 72 9.75 23.88 5.99
N LYS A 73 9.30 23.11 6.98
CA LYS A 73 10.05 22.00 7.55
C LYS A 73 10.22 20.86 6.55
N ALA A 74 9.18 20.56 5.76
CA ALA A 74 9.30 19.56 4.70
C ALA A 74 10.40 19.93 3.70
N LEU A 75 10.45 21.17 3.23
CA LEU A 75 11.50 21.66 2.32
C LEU A 75 12.91 21.46 2.87
N SER A 76 13.11 21.67 4.17
CA SER A 76 14.44 21.45 4.80
C SER A 76 14.86 19.98 4.81
N LEU A 77 13.90 19.04 4.81
CA LEU A 77 14.19 17.61 4.79
C LEU A 77 14.41 17.04 3.38
N ILE A 78 13.86 17.68 2.34
CA ILE A 78 13.94 17.17 0.96
C ILE A 78 15.37 16.99 0.46
N SER A 79 16.28 17.90 0.84
CA SER A 79 17.70 17.76 0.46
C SER A 79 18.31 16.49 1.03
N ASP A 80 18.09 16.24 2.32
CA ASP A 80 18.62 15.07 3.02
C ASP A 80 17.99 13.77 2.52
N VAL A 81 16.69 13.79 2.20
CA VAL A 81 15.97 12.66 1.57
C VAL A 81 16.63 12.31 0.23
N LYS A 82 16.84 13.31 -0.63
CA LYS A 82 17.49 13.12 -1.94
C LYS A 82 18.89 12.57 -1.78
N GLU A 83 19.69 13.17 -0.92
CA GLU A 83 21.08 12.75 -0.68
C GLU A 83 21.12 11.29 -0.22
N ALA A 84 20.29 10.91 0.75
CA ALA A 84 20.25 9.55 1.26
C ALA A 84 19.87 8.52 0.18
N PHE A 85 18.80 8.76 -0.59
CA PHE A 85 18.42 7.84 -1.67
C PHE A 85 19.41 7.79 -2.82
N LEU A 86 20.00 8.93 -3.22
CA LEU A 86 21.02 8.96 -4.27
C LEU A 86 22.28 8.23 -3.83
N THR A 87 22.70 8.40 -2.58
CA THR A 87 23.82 7.66 -2.00
C THR A 87 23.55 6.16 -2.00
N ALA A 88 22.37 5.73 -1.53
CA ALA A 88 21.99 4.32 -1.57
C ALA A 88 22.01 3.75 -3.01
N ALA A 89 21.51 4.52 -3.98
CA ALA A 89 21.51 4.10 -5.39
C ALA A 89 22.91 4.01 -6.01
N GLN A 90 23.86 4.83 -5.55
CA GLN A 90 25.25 4.77 -5.98
C GLN A 90 26.01 3.60 -5.35
N LEU A 91 25.74 3.31 -4.08
CA LEU A 91 26.38 2.22 -3.33
C LEU A 91 25.94 0.85 -3.83
N ASP A 92 24.64 0.68 -4.13
CA ASP A 92 24.12 -0.55 -4.71
C ASP A 92 23.24 -0.27 -5.95
N LYS A 93 23.79 -0.64 -7.10
CA LYS A 93 23.10 -0.46 -8.39
C LYS A 93 21.90 -1.38 -8.56
N ASN A 94 21.79 -2.45 -7.78
CA ASN A 94 20.71 -3.43 -7.84
C ASN A 94 19.67 -3.26 -6.73
N HIS A 95 19.79 -2.23 -5.88
CA HIS A 95 18.85 -1.98 -4.80
C HIS A 95 17.50 -1.51 -5.35
N ILE A 96 16.55 -2.42 -5.44
CA ILE A 96 15.21 -2.20 -6.04
C ILE A 96 14.44 -1.12 -5.26
N ASP A 97 14.36 -1.25 -3.93
CA ASP A 97 13.58 -0.34 -3.09
C ASP A 97 14.05 1.12 -3.19
N THR A 98 15.35 1.33 -3.34
CA THR A 98 15.89 2.69 -3.54
C THR A 98 15.45 3.28 -4.87
N ARG A 99 15.42 2.48 -5.96
CA ARG A 99 14.93 2.97 -7.26
C ARG A 99 13.45 3.31 -7.20
N TRP A 100 12.66 2.49 -6.53
CA TRP A 100 11.25 2.78 -6.26
C TRP A 100 11.09 4.10 -5.48
N ALA A 101 11.84 4.28 -4.39
CA ALA A 101 11.81 5.52 -3.62
C ALA A 101 12.16 6.76 -4.46
N LEU A 102 13.14 6.63 -5.36
CA LEU A 102 13.51 7.71 -6.28
C LEU A 102 12.44 7.96 -7.35
N VAL A 103 11.79 6.92 -7.88
CA VAL A 103 10.65 7.06 -8.79
C VAL A 103 9.55 7.88 -8.12
N GLU A 104 9.13 7.48 -6.92
CA GLU A 104 8.06 8.16 -6.17
C GLU A 104 8.47 9.59 -5.79
N LEU A 105 9.68 9.77 -5.28
CA LEU A 105 10.19 11.08 -4.88
C LEU A 105 10.13 12.09 -6.04
N TYR A 106 10.67 11.73 -7.21
CA TYR A 106 10.72 12.64 -8.35
C TYR A 106 9.34 12.89 -8.98
N MET A 107 8.37 11.99 -8.81
CA MET A 107 6.99 12.22 -9.24
C MET A 107 6.21 13.11 -8.26
N GLN A 108 6.40 12.91 -6.95
CA GLN A 108 5.62 13.62 -5.94
C GLN A 108 6.13 15.03 -5.65
N LEU A 109 7.41 15.31 -5.88
CA LEU A 109 7.96 16.63 -5.67
C LEU A 109 7.45 17.62 -6.73
N PRO A 110 7.06 18.84 -6.34
CA PRO A 110 6.85 19.92 -7.29
C PRO A 110 8.11 20.21 -8.12
N GLY A 111 7.94 20.55 -9.41
CA GLY A 111 9.07 20.82 -10.30
C GLY A 111 10.05 21.90 -9.79
N ILE A 112 9.51 22.92 -9.09
CA ILE A 112 10.33 24.01 -8.50
C ILE A 112 11.33 23.54 -7.43
N ILE A 113 11.07 22.38 -6.81
CA ILE A 113 11.98 21.77 -5.81
C ILE A 113 12.62 20.48 -6.34
N GLY A 114 12.58 20.30 -7.65
CA GLY A 114 13.29 19.27 -8.38
C GLY A 114 12.50 18.01 -8.68
N GLY A 115 11.16 18.08 -8.67
CA GLY A 115 10.30 17.05 -9.24
C GLY A 115 10.51 16.93 -10.75
N SER A 116 10.51 15.72 -11.29
CA SER A 116 10.81 15.50 -12.70
C SER A 116 10.36 14.12 -13.17
N LYS A 117 9.34 14.11 -14.04
CA LYS A 117 8.89 12.89 -14.72
C LYS A 117 10.03 12.18 -15.48
N SER A 118 10.88 12.95 -16.16
CA SER A 118 12.00 12.37 -16.93
C SER A 118 13.01 11.68 -16.02
N THR A 119 13.30 12.25 -14.85
CA THR A 119 14.18 11.64 -13.85
C THR A 119 13.52 10.40 -13.23
N SER A 120 12.23 10.45 -12.94
CA SER A 120 11.48 9.29 -12.46
C SER A 120 11.51 8.14 -13.48
N LEU A 121 11.26 8.43 -14.76
CA LEU A 121 11.38 7.44 -15.85
C LEU A 121 12.79 6.85 -15.98
N LYS A 122 13.84 7.64 -15.73
CA LYS A 122 15.21 7.12 -15.69
C LYS A 122 15.34 6.00 -14.64
N TYR A 123 14.85 6.22 -13.41
CA TYR A 123 14.92 5.19 -12.35
C TYR A 123 13.99 4.01 -12.63
N ALA A 124 12.84 4.23 -13.25
CA ALA A 124 11.97 3.14 -13.71
C ALA A 124 12.64 2.28 -14.81
N ASN A 125 13.45 2.88 -15.69
CA ASN A 125 14.26 2.14 -16.67
C ASN A 125 15.40 1.35 -15.99
N GLU A 126 16.02 1.91 -14.94
CA GLU A 126 17.01 1.16 -14.14
C GLU A 126 16.34 -0.03 -13.44
N LEU A 127 15.12 0.15 -12.89
CA LEU A 127 14.33 -0.95 -12.33
C LEU A 127 14.04 -2.03 -13.37
N GLU A 128 13.65 -1.66 -14.59
CA GLU A 128 13.35 -2.65 -15.64
C GLU A 128 14.56 -3.52 -16.02
N VAL A 129 15.77 -2.98 -15.91
CA VAL A 129 17.01 -3.77 -16.11
C VAL A 129 17.23 -4.76 -14.97
N ILE A 130 16.91 -4.38 -13.73
CA ILE A 130 17.10 -5.21 -12.53
C ILE A 130 15.95 -6.23 -12.40
N SER A 131 14.73 -5.75 -12.56
CA SER A 131 13.48 -6.50 -12.47
C SER A 131 12.48 -5.91 -13.47
N LYS A 132 12.17 -6.63 -14.51
CA LYS A 132 11.19 -6.18 -15.52
C LYS A 132 9.84 -5.86 -14.90
N VAL A 133 9.39 -6.68 -13.94
CA VAL A 133 8.12 -6.49 -13.24
C VAL A 133 8.10 -5.16 -12.52
N ASP A 134 9.14 -4.85 -11.73
CA ASP A 134 9.24 -3.60 -10.99
C ASP A 134 9.35 -2.41 -11.93
N GLY A 135 10.11 -2.52 -13.02
CA GLY A 135 10.20 -1.49 -14.05
C GLY A 135 8.85 -1.19 -14.71
N TYR A 136 8.07 -2.22 -15.03
CA TYR A 136 6.72 -2.04 -15.60
C TYR A 136 5.75 -1.44 -14.58
N LEU A 137 5.77 -1.92 -13.33
CA LEU A 137 4.93 -1.34 -12.26
C LEU A 137 5.29 0.13 -12.01
N ALA A 138 6.58 0.48 -12.00
CA ALA A 138 7.04 1.85 -11.81
C ALA A 138 6.62 2.75 -12.98
N LYS A 139 6.72 2.28 -14.23
CA LYS A 139 6.23 3.03 -15.39
C LYS A 139 4.71 3.19 -15.34
N GLY A 140 3.97 2.14 -14.97
CA GLY A 140 2.54 2.23 -14.73
C GLY A 140 2.19 3.33 -13.74
N TYR A 141 2.85 3.36 -12.59
CA TYR A 141 2.69 4.40 -11.56
C TYR A 141 2.99 5.82 -12.10
N ILE A 142 4.10 5.99 -12.84
CA ILE A 142 4.50 7.30 -13.40
C ILE A 142 3.42 7.82 -14.35
N TYR A 143 2.93 6.98 -15.25
CA TYR A 143 1.92 7.37 -16.23
C TYR A 143 0.53 7.56 -15.62
N GLU A 144 0.17 6.78 -14.58
CA GLU A 144 -1.04 7.01 -13.80
C GLU A 144 -0.98 8.38 -13.09
N TYR A 145 0.14 8.70 -12.44
CA TYR A 145 0.35 9.97 -11.74
C TYR A 145 0.34 11.18 -12.69
N ASP A 146 0.79 11.00 -13.93
CA ASP A 146 0.87 12.06 -14.96
C ASP A 146 -0.38 12.13 -15.86
N ASP A 147 -1.47 11.47 -15.45
CA ASP A 147 -2.76 11.46 -16.16
C ASP A 147 -2.65 10.94 -17.61
N GLU A 148 -1.84 9.91 -17.85
CA GLU A 148 -1.70 9.20 -19.12
C GLU A 148 -2.26 7.75 -19.01
N PRO A 149 -3.58 7.58 -18.88
CA PRO A 149 -4.18 6.30 -18.48
C PRO A 149 -3.93 5.15 -19.47
N ALA A 150 -3.81 5.45 -20.77
CA ALA A 150 -3.53 4.42 -21.78
C ALA A 150 -2.13 3.80 -21.62
N LEU A 151 -1.13 4.61 -21.23
CA LEU A 151 0.21 4.12 -20.96
C LEU A 151 0.28 3.42 -19.59
N ALA A 152 -0.40 3.94 -18.57
CA ALA A 152 -0.50 3.30 -17.27
C ALA A 152 -1.08 1.88 -17.39
N GLU A 153 -2.23 1.74 -18.05
CA GLU A 153 -2.87 0.45 -18.30
C GLU A 153 -1.94 -0.51 -19.06
N LYS A 154 -1.27 -0.03 -20.10
CA LYS A 154 -0.31 -0.82 -20.87
C LYS A 154 0.78 -1.43 -19.97
N TYR A 155 1.43 -0.60 -19.16
CA TYR A 155 2.54 -1.05 -18.34
C TYR A 155 2.09 -1.95 -17.19
N TYR A 156 0.96 -1.70 -16.55
CA TYR A 156 0.41 -2.60 -15.55
C TYR A 156 0.04 -3.99 -16.14
N LYS A 157 -0.49 -4.02 -17.37
CA LYS A 157 -0.72 -5.28 -18.10
C LYS A 157 0.58 -6.01 -18.44
N MET A 158 1.64 -5.29 -18.81
CA MET A 158 2.97 -5.88 -19.02
C MET A 158 3.51 -6.48 -17.73
N ALA A 159 3.33 -5.84 -16.59
CA ALA A 159 3.73 -6.39 -15.29
C ALA A 159 2.98 -7.69 -14.95
N ILE A 160 1.68 -7.77 -15.25
CA ILE A 160 0.90 -9.02 -15.10
C ILE A 160 1.43 -10.12 -16.01
N THR A 161 1.74 -9.81 -17.26
CA THR A 161 2.24 -10.79 -18.23
C THR A 161 3.61 -11.33 -17.85
N GLU A 162 4.51 -10.48 -17.38
CA GLU A 162 5.88 -10.86 -17.00
C GLU A 162 5.93 -11.61 -15.67
N GLY A 163 5.27 -11.09 -14.61
CA GLY A 163 5.36 -11.65 -13.27
C GLY A 163 4.06 -12.28 -12.79
N GLY A 164 2.95 -11.60 -13.02
CA GLY A 164 1.61 -12.09 -12.69
C GLY A 164 1.41 -12.38 -11.21
N SER A 165 2.10 -11.67 -10.31
CA SER A 165 1.89 -11.75 -8.87
C SER A 165 0.57 -11.06 -8.48
N ILE A 166 0.08 -11.34 -7.28
CA ILE A 166 -1.10 -10.67 -6.73
C ILE A 166 -0.93 -9.14 -6.81
N THR A 167 0.23 -8.63 -6.44
CA THR A 167 0.56 -7.20 -6.49
C THR A 167 0.38 -6.61 -7.89
N CYS A 168 0.77 -7.33 -8.96
CA CYS A 168 0.57 -6.84 -10.33
C CYS A 168 -0.92 -6.67 -10.65
N PHE A 169 -1.76 -7.63 -10.26
CA PHE A 169 -3.22 -7.54 -10.43
C PHE A 169 -3.84 -6.45 -9.55
N GLU A 170 -3.37 -6.31 -8.30
CA GLU A 170 -3.84 -5.25 -7.38
C GLU A 170 -3.56 -3.86 -7.95
N LYS A 171 -2.37 -3.62 -8.50
CA LYS A 171 -2.04 -2.32 -9.12
C LYS A 171 -2.95 -2.01 -10.31
N LEU A 172 -3.20 -2.98 -11.19
CA LEU A 172 -4.10 -2.76 -12.32
C LEU A 172 -5.56 -2.60 -11.89
N SER A 173 -6.04 -3.37 -10.91
CA SER A 173 -7.42 -3.23 -10.43
C SER A 173 -7.63 -1.90 -9.71
N SER A 174 -6.69 -1.45 -8.88
CA SER A 174 -6.75 -0.14 -8.23
C SER A 174 -6.72 1.00 -9.25
N PHE A 175 -5.88 0.88 -10.29
CA PHE A 175 -5.88 1.83 -11.40
C PHE A 175 -7.27 1.94 -12.07
N TYR A 176 -7.94 0.82 -12.32
CA TYR A 176 -9.29 0.85 -12.88
C TYR A 176 -10.34 1.41 -11.92
N GLU A 177 -10.24 1.09 -10.60
CA GLU A 177 -11.11 1.71 -9.58
C GLU A 177 -10.93 3.23 -9.56
N ASN A 178 -9.68 3.73 -9.57
CA ASN A 178 -9.35 5.16 -9.58
C ASN A 178 -9.88 5.88 -10.84
N ASN A 179 -9.94 5.19 -11.98
CA ASN A 179 -10.47 5.72 -13.23
C ASN A 179 -11.98 5.49 -13.41
N ASN A 180 -12.67 5.03 -12.35
CA ASN A 180 -14.12 4.73 -12.38
C ASN A 180 -14.50 3.72 -13.48
N GLU A 181 -13.68 2.67 -13.63
CA GLU A 181 -13.87 1.54 -14.55
C GLU A 181 -14.10 0.22 -13.78
N PRO A 182 -15.17 0.12 -12.97
CA PRO A 182 -15.36 -0.97 -12.02
C PRO A 182 -15.51 -2.36 -12.67
N GLU A 183 -16.02 -2.44 -13.90
CA GLU A 183 -16.12 -3.71 -14.64
C GLU A 183 -14.74 -4.27 -14.99
N LYS A 184 -13.79 -3.39 -15.38
CA LYS A 184 -12.41 -3.80 -15.64
C LYS A 184 -11.68 -4.16 -14.35
N ALA A 185 -11.90 -3.42 -13.27
CA ALA A 185 -11.38 -3.75 -11.93
C ALA A 185 -11.88 -5.14 -11.50
N MET A 186 -13.18 -5.37 -11.59
CA MET A 186 -13.79 -6.66 -11.27
C MET A 186 -13.20 -7.80 -12.08
N ALA A 187 -13.07 -7.64 -13.40
CA ALA A 187 -12.48 -8.65 -14.29
C ALA A 187 -11.02 -8.96 -13.91
N THR A 188 -10.25 -7.92 -13.54
CA THR A 188 -8.85 -8.06 -13.13
C THR A 188 -8.73 -8.84 -11.82
N ILE A 189 -9.57 -8.54 -10.82
CA ILE A 189 -9.58 -9.26 -9.53
C ILE A 189 -10.02 -10.72 -9.73
N GLN A 190 -11.01 -10.96 -10.60
CA GLN A 190 -11.47 -12.32 -10.92
C GLN A 190 -10.35 -13.14 -11.61
N ALA A 191 -9.58 -12.52 -12.51
CA ALA A 191 -8.43 -13.16 -13.12
C ALA A 191 -7.34 -13.50 -12.10
N SER A 192 -7.09 -12.59 -11.14
CA SER A 192 -6.21 -12.84 -10.00
C SER A 192 -6.70 -14.01 -9.15
N GLN A 193 -8.02 -14.06 -8.84
CA GLN A 193 -8.61 -15.15 -8.06
C GLN A 193 -8.51 -16.49 -8.78
N ALA A 194 -8.75 -16.54 -10.08
CA ALA A 194 -8.62 -17.75 -10.87
C ALA A 194 -7.17 -18.31 -10.84
N LYS A 195 -6.18 -17.42 -10.84
CA LYS A 195 -4.77 -17.78 -10.83
C LYS A 195 -4.25 -18.16 -9.44
N HIS A 196 -4.58 -17.37 -8.42
CA HIS A 196 -3.93 -17.46 -7.10
C HIS A 196 -4.76 -18.17 -6.03
N GLN A 197 -6.06 -18.29 -6.22
CA GLN A 197 -7.02 -18.98 -5.34
C GLN A 197 -6.91 -18.55 -3.86
N ARG A 198 -6.69 -17.24 -3.61
CA ARG A 198 -6.59 -16.67 -2.27
C ARG A 198 -7.94 -16.25 -1.73
N ASN A 199 -8.24 -16.62 -0.47
CA ASN A 199 -9.51 -16.24 0.16
C ASN A 199 -9.71 -14.73 0.22
N ALA A 200 -8.67 -13.94 0.46
CA ALA A 200 -8.72 -12.48 0.46
C ALA A 200 -9.26 -11.88 -0.86
N LEU A 201 -9.04 -12.53 -2.01
CA LEU A 201 -9.55 -12.06 -3.30
C LEU A 201 -11.07 -12.20 -3.42
N HIS A 202 -11.69 -13.14 -2.72
CA HIS A 202 -13.16 -13.21 -2.60
C HIS A 202 -13.71 -11.96 -1.91
N TYR A 203 -13.03 -11.45 -0.88
CA TYR A 203 -13.42 -10.19 -0.26
C TYR A 203 -13.32 -9.02 -1.26
N GLN A 204 -12.24 -8.94 -2.05
CA GLN A 204 -12.06 -7.86 -3.04
C GLN A 204 -13.16 -7.88 -4.12
N ILE A 205 -13.52 -9.06 -4.62
CA ILE A 205 -14.65 -9.20 -5.56
C ILE A 205 -15.95 -8.69 -4.93
N GLY A 206 -16.23 -9.07 -3.69
CA GLY A 206 -17.41 -8.62 -2.96
C GLY A 206 -17.41 -7.13 -2.65
N LYS A 207 -16.23 -6.56 -2.33
CA LYS A 207 -16.05 -5.12 -2.11
C LYS A 207 -16.45 -4.33 -3.36
N VAL A 208 -15.85 -4.64 -4.51
CA VAL A 208 -16.12 -3.94 -5.78
C VAL A 208 -17.59 -4.10 -6.17
N ALA A 209 -18.17 -5.29 -6.02
CA ALA A 209 -19.60 -5.52 -6.28
C ALA A 209 -20.49 -4.61 -5.43
N ALA A 210 -20.21 -4.50 -4.14
CA ALA A 210 -20.98 -3.68 -3.20
C ALA A 210 -20.81 -2.18 -3.44
N GLU A 211 -19.58 -1.71 -3.69
CA GLU A 211 -19.28 -0.29 -3.86
C GLU A 211 -19.86 0.28 -5.16
N TYR A 212 -19.75 -0.48 -6.25
CA TYR A 212 -20.15 -0.01 -7.58
C TYR A 212 -21.51 -0.57 -8.05
N ASN A 213 -22.21 -1.33 -7.22
CA ASN A 213 -23.53 -1.92 -7.55
C ASN A 213 -23.49 -2.77 -8.83
N ILE A 214 -22.46 -3.62 -8.98
CA ILE A 214 -22.29 -4.50 -10.14
C ILE A 214 -22.12 -5.95 -9.71
N GLN A 215 -22.58 -6.90 -10.53
CA GLN A 215 -22.44 -8.35 -10.30
C GLN A 215 -22.79 -8.77 -8.85
N LEU A 216 -23.88 -8.21 -8.28
CA LEU A 216 -24.24 -8.32 -6.86
C LEU A 216 -24.33 -9.77 -6.36
N ASP A 217 -24.97 -10.68 -7.14
CA ASP A 217 -25.09 -12.09 -6.74
C ASP A 217 -23.72 -12.78 -6.64
N LYS A 218 -22.83 -12.48 -7.56
CA LYS A 218 -21.45 -12.98 -7.54
C LYS A 218 -20.68 -12.41 -6.36
N GLY A 219 -20.83 -11.11 -6.12
CA GLY A 219 -20.24 -10.42 -4.97
C GLY A 219 -20.67 -11.04 -3.65
N ALA A 220 -21.99 -11.25 -3.47
CA ALA A 220 -22.54 -11.90 -2.28
C ALA A 220 -21.99 -13.31 -2.08
N LYS A 221 -21.96 -14.14 -3.14
CA LYS A 221 -21.40 -15.49 -3.09
C LYS A 221 -19.94 -15.48 -2.66
N CYS A 222 -19.13 -14.57 -3.22
CA CYS A 222 -17.72 -14.43 -2.85
C CYS A 222 -17.56 -14.02 -1.37
N LEU A 223 -18.37 -13.07 -0.88
CA LEU A 223 -18.31 -12.66 0.53
C LEU A 223 -18.70 -13.79 1.50
N PHE A 224 -19.69 -14.61 1.16
CA PHE A 224 -20.00 -15.81 1.94
C PHE A 224 -18.84 -16.79 1.95
N THR A 225 -18.23 -17.07 0.79
CA THR A 225 -17.01 -17.91 0.71
C THR A 225 -15.89 -17.34 1.56
N TYR A 226 -15.69 -16.02 1.52
CA TYR A 226 -14.69 -15.34 2.34
C TYR A 226 -14.92 -15.56 3.84
N ILE A 227 -16.16 -15.37 4.32
CA ILE A 227 -16.52 -15.52 5.72
C ILE A 227 -16.35 -16.96 6.19
N GLU A 228 -16.76 -17.93 5.37
CA GLU A 228 -16.67 -19.37 5.66
C GLU A 228 -15.21 -19.82 5.81
N ASN A 229 -14.32 -19.35 4.92
CA ASN A 229 -12.91 -19.75 4.90
C ASN A 229 -11.98 -18.74 5.58
N TYR A 230 -12.54 -17.82 6.36
CA TYR A 230 -11.78 -16.74 6.98
C TYR A 230 -10.67 -17.21 7.90
N SER A 231 -9.51 -16.60 7.74
CA SER A 231 -8.41 -16.67 8.71
C SER A 231 -7.84 -15.27 8.98
N PRO A 232 -7.20 -15.03 10.14
CA PRO A 232 -6.54 -13.74 10.42
C PRO A 232 -5.47 -13.35 9.38
N LYS A 233 -4.94 -14.31 8.62
CA LYS A 233 -3.97 -14.09 7.53
C LYS A 233 -4.59 -13.40 6.32
N ASP A 234 -5.92 -13.42 6.17
CA ASP A 234 -6.63 -12.74 5.07
C ASP A 234 -6.64 -11.21 5.23
N GLY A 235 -6.28 -10.70 6.40
CA GLY A 235 -6.02 -9.28 6.67
C GLY A 235 -7.28 -8.43 6.94
N VAL A 236 -8.44 -8.75 6.38
CA VAL A 236 -9.67 -7.98 6.57
C VAL A 236 -10.63 -8.71 7.52
N PRO A 237 -11.02 -8.13 8.68
CA PRO A 237 -11.97 -8.75 9.61
C PRO A 237 -13.30 -9.10 8.95
N LYS A 238 -13.95 -10.20 9.38
CA LYS A 238 -15.26 -10.64 8.86
C LYS A 238 -16.35 -9.56 8.93
N ALA A 239 -16.28 -8.70 9.94
CA ALA A 239 -17.20 -7.56 10.07
C ALA A 239 -17.28 -6.72 8.79
N TRP A 240 -16.16 -6.49 8.11
CA TRP A 240 -16.16 -5.77 6.83
C TRP A 240 -16.83 -6.56 5.70
N ALA A 241 -16.70 -7.89 5.68
CA ALA A 241 -17.42 -8.70 4.71
C ALA A 241 -18.95 -8.66 4.97
N HIS A 242 -19.37 -8.68 6.23
CA HIS A 242 -20.77 -8.48 6.60
C HIS A 242 -21.28 -7.07 6.23
N TYR A 243 -20.47 -6.04 6.41
CA TYR A 243 -20.81 -4.69 5.95
C TYR A 243 -21.04 -4.65 4.43
N ARG A 244 -20.16 -5.29 3.64
CA ARG A 244 -20.31 -5.37 2.18
C ARG A 244 -21.55 -6.18 1.76
N LEU A 245 -21.87 -7.27 2.45
CA LEU A 245 -23.12 -8.01 2.24
C LEU A 245 -24.34 -7.14 2.53
N ALA A 246 -24.31 -6.35 3.60
CA ALA A 246 -25.41 -5.41 3.90
C ALA A 246 -25.62 -4.41 2.76
N GLN A 247 -24.54 -3.87 2.19
CA GLN A 247 -24.62 -2.97 1.03
C GLN A 247 -25.21 -3.68 -0.20
N ILE A 248 -24.76 -4.90 -0.51
CA ILE A 248 -25.29 -5.69 -1.63
C ILE A 248 -26.80 -5.92 -1.45
N PHE A 249 -27.23 -6.39 -0.27
CA PHE A 249 -28.64 -6.64 -0.01
C PHE A 249 -29.49 -5.35 0.00
N LYS A 250 -28.89 -4.23 0.40
CA LYS A 250 -29.53 -2.91 0.25
C LYS A 250 -29.75 -2.57 -1.23
N HIS A 251 -28.75 -2.76 -2.10
CA HIS A 251 -28.90 -2.54 -3.55
C HIS A 251 -29.97 -3.45 -4.19
N GLN A 252 -30.14 -4.66 -3.65
CA GLN A 252 -31.17 -5.59 -4.07
C GLN A 252 -32.55 -5.31 -3.41
N SER A 253 -32.69 -4.21 -2.65
CA SER A 253 -33.92 -3.89 -1.88
C SER A 253 -34.32 -4.97 -0.87
N ASN A 254 -33.39 -5.82 -0.46
CA ASN A 254 -33.60 -6.88 0.53
C ASN A 254 -33.27 -6.37 1.94
N LYS A 255 -34.18 -5.53 2.50
CA LYS A 255 -34.01 -4.90 3.81
C LYS A 255 -33.71 -5.89 4.93
N VAL A 256 -34.38 -7.05 4.93
CA VAL A 256 -34.25 -8.07 5.98
C VAL A 256 -32.81 -8.60 6.05
N ASN A 257 -32.25 -9.03 4.93
CA ASN A 257 -30.88 -9.51 4.89
C ASN A 257 -29.86 -8.37 5.06
N ALA A 258 -30.13 -7.17 4.55
CA ALA A 258 -29.30 -6.01 4.78
C ALA A 258 -29.16 -5.68 6.27
N LEU A 259 -30.28 -5.64 7.02
CA LEU A 259 -30.27 -5.43 8.48
C LEU A 259 -29.54 -6.56 9.22
N LYS A 260 -29.81 -7.82 8.86
CA LYS A 260 -29.10 -8.95 9.46
C LYS A 260 -27.59 -8.81 9.38
N HIS A 261 -27.08 -8.50 8.20
CA HIS A 261 -25.64 -8.43 7.98
C HIS A 261 -24.99 -7.18 8.58
N ILE A 262 -25.66 -6.02 8.56
CA ILE A 262 -25.10 -4.82 9.22
C ILE A 262 -25.06 -4.99 10.74
N ASP A 263 -26.03 -5.70 11.33
CA ASP A 263 -26.03 -5.97 12.77
C ASP A 263 -24.89 -6.91 13.17
N LEU A 264 -24.56 -7.90 12.33
CA LEU A 264 -23.37 -8.75 12.53
C LEU A 264 -22.07 -7.92 12.47
N ALA A 265 -21.94 -7.01 11.49
CA ALA A 265 -20.78 -6.14 11.40
C ALA A 265 -20.61 -5.25 12.63
N ILE A 266 -21.70 -4.64 13.11
CA ILE A 266 -21.71 -3.79 14.32
C ILE A 266 -21.39 -4.61 15.57
N SER A 267 -21.91 -5.83 15.69
CA SER A 267 -21.62 -6.68 16.86
C SER A 267 -20.16 -7.07 16.97
N GLU A 268 -19.49 -7.32 15.86
CA GLU A 268 -18.05 -7.64 15.84
C GLU A 268 -17.16 -6.40 16.07
N LEU A 269 -17.52 -5.26 15.47
CA LEU A 269 -16.74 -4.01 15.54
C LEU A 269 -17.65 -2.80 15.87
N PRO A 270 -18.09 -2.64 17.12
CA PRO A 270 -19.15 -1.68 17.51
C PRO A 270 -18.71 -0.20 17.43
N LYS A 271 -17.40 0.06 17.34
CA LYS A 271 -16.86 1.44 17.30
C LYS A 271 -16.73 2.01 15.86
N ILE A 272 -17.07 1.24 14.84
CA ILE A 272 -16.93 1.66 13.43
C ILE A 272 -18.15 2.47 13.03
N GLU A 273 -17.99 3.78 12.90
CA GLU A 273 -19.11 4.71 12.61
C GLU A 273 -19.76 4.46 11.24
N VAL A 274 -18.99 4.07 10.22
CA VAL A 274 -19.55 3.81 8.89
C VAL A 274 -20.58 2.67 8.90
N PHE A 275 -20.47 1.70 9.82
CA PHE A 275 -21.46 0.63 9.95
C PHE A 275 -22.79 1.16 10.49
N LYS A 276 -22.75 2.07 11.45
CA LYS A 276 -23.95 2.70 12.03
C LYS A 276 -24.65 3.57 10.99
N THR A 277 -23.89 4.38 10.27
CA THR A 277 -24.40 5.20 9.17
C THR A 277 -25.08 4.35 8.09
N GLU A 278 -24.48 3.22 7.74
CA GLU A 278 -25.08 2.32 6.75
C GLU A 278 -26.37 1.65 7.27
N LYS A 279 -26.41 1.31 8.56
CA LYS A 279 -27.65 0.80 9.18
C LYS A 279 -28.79 1.81 9.08
N GLU A 280 -28.51 3.09 9.35
CA GLU A 280 -29.50 4.16 9.19
C GLU A 280 -30.01 4.25 7.74
N ARG A 281 -29.13 4.17 6.76
CA ARG A 281 -29.50 4.15 5.34
C ARG A 281 -30.40 2.95 5.00
N ILE A 282 -30.11 1.77 5.56
CA ILE A 282 -30.91 0.56 5.36
C ILE A 282 -32.29 0.69 6.04
N LEU A 283 -32.37 1.32 7.20
CA LEU A 283 -33.65 1.55 7.90
C LEU A 283 -34.60 2.44 7.10
N ASN A 284 -34.06 3.35 6.30
CA ASN A 284 -34.80 4.29 5.45
C ASN A 284 -35.14 3.75 4.04
N LEU A 285 -34.83 2.47 3.75
CA LEU A 285 -35.37 1.78 2.59
C LEU A 285 -36.87 1.51 2.83
#